data_99361762be5e9fbdf001b53d71f1d853
#
_entry.id   99361762be5e9fbdf001b53d71f1d853
#
_cell.length_a   1.000
_cell.length_b   1.000
_cell.length_c   1.000
_cell.angle_alpha   90.00
_cell.angle_beta   90.00
_cell.angle_gamma   90.00
#
_symmetry.space_group_name_H-M   'P 1'
#
loop_
_entity.id
_entity.type
_entity.pdbx_description
1 polymer ?
#
loop_
_entity_poly.entity_id
_entity_poly.type
_entity_poly.pdbx_seq_one_letter_code
_entity_poly.pdbx_strand_id
1 'polypeptide(L)'
;MNKAKFPTTPLGRIKLFFTLFDSRWEDLTKENWIKIIYKDFSAGLIVAMTAIPMAMGFAMAMGMRPEHGIIAGALACIVGRTFGGSKYQVYGPTAAFIPVIAALIAKYSDPANGGTFEQAHGFLVLVSIISGIILIIMGIFGVGKYAKLVPNSIIVGFTIGIAVSIALTNFEDILGIENFKEFLGQDEDIHGGFFHNLYLAFGNLGVVNIWSVFLGLLTFVLAKYLLKISIYIPGPVIAMGTATFLAATLLADKNIILVRDLYGSIPNNFFKLQMPFLPAMNGSVVLDIVYFVVGIVFVSGVESVLCSSMADRLAKNDRTPFNPDKEFFGQGLVQIITPLVQGFPCTGALARTATSIKAGATTPLAGYFKAILKLLMAFYLAQYLELIPMACIGGILVWVASNMIKPSEI
;
A
#
# COMPACT_ATOMS: atom_id res chain seq x y z
N MET A 1 -29.91 -6.03 -22.82
CA MET A 1 -29.05 -6.28 -21.64
C MET A 1 -29.53 -5.38 -20.53
N ASN A 2 -30.11 -5.94 -19.45
CA ASN A 2 -30.54 -5.17 -18.30
C ASN A 2 -29.29 -4.69 -17.56
N LYS A 3 -29.00 -3.39 -17.62
CA LYS A 3 -27.99 -2.78 -16.74
C LYS A 3 -28.42 -3.01 -15.28
N ALA A 4 -27.54 -3.54 -14.45
CA ALA A 4 -27.81 -3.74 -13.04
C ALA A 4 -28.31 -2.42 -12.43
N LYS A 5 -29.60 -2.38 -12.04
CA LYS A 5 -30.19 -1.20 -11.39
C LYS A 5 -29.78 -1.23 -9.92
N PHE A 6 -28.89 -0.33 -9.54
CA PHE A 6 -28.50 -0.17 -8.14
C PHE A 6 -29.59 0.61 -7.36
N PRO A 7 -29.79 0.28 -6.07
CA PRO A 7 -30.79 0.99 -5.24
C PRO A 7 -30.48 2.49 -5.17
N THR A 8 -31.53 3.29 -5.27
CA THR A 8 -31.42 4.76 -5.20
C THR A 8 -31.68 5.29 -3.80
N THR A 9 -32.41 4.53 -2.96
CA THR A 9 -32.73 4.92 -1.59
C THR A 9 -31.63 4.55 -0.59
N PRO A 10 -31.38 5.33 0.47
CA PRO A 10 -30.39 5.01 1.50
C PRO A 10 -30.59 3.64 2.14
N LEU A 11 -31.84 3.31 2.49
CA LEU A 11 -32.19 2.01 3.08
C LEU A 11 -31.90 0.83 2.12
N GLY A 12 -32.21 1.01 0.84
CA GLY A 12 -31.90 0.01 -0.19
C GLY A 12 -30.40 -0.22 -0.36
N ARG A 13 -29.59 0.83 -0.28
CA ARG A 13 -28.13 0.75 -0.30
C ARG A 13 -27.57 0.03 0.92
N ILE A 14 -28.03 0.36 2.12
CA ILE A 14 -27.63 -0.33 3.36
C ILE A 14 -27.90 -1.83 3.24
N LYS A 15 -29.07 -2.25 2.78
CA LYS A 15 -29.38 -3.67 2.55
C LYS A 15 -28.43 -4.32 1.55
N LEU A 16 -28.09 -3.62 0.46
CA LEU A 16 -27.12 -4.09 -0.53
C LEU A 16 -25.70 -4.21 0.06
N PHE A 17 -25.29 -3.31 0.94
CA PHE A 17 -23.94 -3.31 1.52
C PHE A 17 -23.67 -4.56 2.35
N PHE A 18 -24.66 -5.06 3.07
CA PHE A 18 -24.58 -6.28 3.86
C PHE A 18 -24.90 -7.57 3.06
N THR A 19 -25.18 -7.45 1.76
CA THR A 19 -25.32 -8.63 0.90
C THR A 19 -23.94 -9.13 0.51
N LEU A 20 -23.44 -10.15 1.21
CA LEU A 20 -22.09 -10.69 1.04
C LEU A 20 -21.97 -11.52 -0.25
N PHE A 21 -22.99 -12.34 -0.52
CA PHE A 21 -23.07 -13.17 -1.73
C PHE A 21 -23.97 -12.48 -2.77
N ASP A 22 -23.37 -11.64 -3.58
CA ASP A 22 -24.01 -10.91 -4.66
C ASP A 22 -23.55 -11.41 -6.05
N SER A 23 -23.92 -10.71 -7.10
CA SER A 23 -23.55 -11.06 -8.48
C SER A 23 -22.04 -11.22 -8.74
N ARG A 24 -21.17 -10.72 -7.86
CA ARG A 24 -19.71 -10.90 -7.96
C ARG A 24 -19.28 -12.37 -7.85
N TRP A 25 -20.11 -13.21 -7.20
CA TRP A 25 -19.85 -14.63 -6.95
C TRP A 25 -20.52 -15.55 -7.99
N GLU A 26 -21.30 -15.01 -8.93
CA GLU A 26 -22.06 -15.77 -9.91
C GLU A 26 -21.25 -16.80 -10.71
N ASP A 27 -19.97 -16.50 -10.96
CA ASP A 27 -19.11 -17.42 -11.70
C ASP A 27 -18.80 -18.72 -10.95
N LEU A 28 -18.86 -18.74 -9.62
CA LEU A 28 -18.66 -19.96 -8.82
C LEU A 28 -19.80 -20.95 -8.91
N THR A 29 -20.97 -20.55 -9.40
CA THR A 29 -22.14 -21.44 -9.56
C THR A 29 -22.15 -22.16 -10.91
N LYS A 30 -21.16 -21.93 -11.78
CA LYS A 30 -21.03 -22.55 -13.09
C LYS A 30 -20.41 -23.95 -13.01
N GLU A 31 -20.65 -24.79 -13.99
CA GLU A 31 -20.14 -26.16 -14.05
C GLU A 31 -18.62 -26.32 -13.89
N ASN A 32 -17.86 -25.29 -14.21
CA ASN A 32 -16.38 -25.29 -14.14
C ASN A 32 -15.81 -24.62 -12.86
N TRP A 33 -16.52 -24.67 -11.73
CA TRP A 33 -16.12 -23.99 -10.51
C TRP A 33 -14.71 -24.38 -9.99
N ILE A 34 -14.30 -25.65 -10.14
CA ILE A 34 -12.95 -26.11 -9.75
C ILE A 34 -11.86 -25.37 -10.54
N LYS A 35 -12.06 -25.22 -11.86
CA LYS A 35 -11.12 -24.49 -12.72
C LYS A 35 -11.05 -23.00 -12.35
N ILE A 36 -12.17 -22.43 -11.91
CA ILE A 36 -12.26 -21.04 -11.45
C ILE A 36 -11.48 -20.88 -10.15
N ILE A 37 -11.66 -21.77 -9.17
CA ILE A 37 -10.90 -21.76 -7.92
C ILE A 37 -9.39 -21.87 -8.17
N TYR A 38 -8.98 -22.77 -9.07
CA TYR A 38 -7.56 -22.92 -9.41
C TYR A 38 -6.97 -21.65 -10.04
N LYS A 39 -7.70 -20.98 -10.93
CA LYS A 39 -7.28 -19.69 -11.51
C LYS A 39 -7.19 -18.60 -10.45
N ASP A 40 -8.19 -18.49 -9.58
CA ASP A 40 -8.21 -17.51 -8.51
C ASP A 40 -7.10 -17.78 -7.48
N PHE A 41 -6.80 -19.06 -7.17
CA PHE A 41 -5.68 -19.43 -6.33
C PHE A 41 -4.33 -19.04 -6.96
N SER A 42 -4.12 -19.38 -8.22
CA SER A 42 -2.89 -19.01 -8.96
C SER A 42 -2.70 -17.50 -9.02
N ALA A 43 -3.77 -16.76 -9.34
CA ALA A 43 -3.73 -15.30 -9.36
C ALA A 43 -3.47 -14.71 -7.97
N GLY A 44 -4.09 -15.28 -6.93
CA GLY A 44 -3.87 -14.91 -5.53
C GLY A 44 -2.42 -15.13 -5.10
N LEU A 45 -1.82 -16.26 -5.47
CA LEU A 45 -0.44 -16.59 -5.15
C LEU A 45 0.55 -15.60 -5.80
N ILE A 46 0.40 -15.34 -7.09
CA ILE A 46 1.26 -14.41 -7.83
C ILE A 46 1.22 -13.02 -7.20
N VAL A 47 0.00 -12.54 -6.88
CA VAL A 47 -0.16 -11.23 -6.26
C VAL A 47 0.34 -11.22 -4.81
N ALA A 48 0.17 -12.30 -4.04
CA ALA A 48 0.68 -12.40 -2.67
C ALA A 48 2.21 -12.28 -2.65
N MET A 49 2.89 -13.02 -3.51
CA MET A 49 4.35 -12.99 -3.63
C MET A 49 4.86 -11.58 -3.92
N THR A 50 4.32 -10.91 -4.93
CA THR A 50 4.75 -9.56 -5.30
C THR A 50 4.34 -8.49 -4.30
N ALA A 51 3.26 -8.71 -3.54
CA ALA A 51 2.72 -7.74 -2.60
C ALA A 51 3.49 -7.65 -1.26
N ILE A 52 4.24 -8.68 -0.85
CA ILE A 52 4.98 -8.66 0.43
C ILE A 52 6.06 -7.59 0.41
N PRO A 53 7.02 -7.61 -0.54
CA PRO A 53 8.08 -6.61 -0.60
C PRO A 53 7.54 -5.18 -0.70
N MET A 54 6.58 -4.96 -1.59
CA MET A 54 5.99 -3.63 -1.77
C MET A 54 5.26 -3.14 -0.51
N ALA A 55 4.58 -4.04 0.20
CA ALA A 55 3.85 -3.65 1.41
C ALA A 55 4.80 -3.29 2.56
N MET A 56 5.90 -4.02 2.71
CA MET A 56 6.97 -3.69 3.65
C MET A 56 7.58 -2.32 3.30
N GLY A 57 7.94 -2.12 2.04
CA GLY A 57 8.52 -0.87 1.58
C GLY A 57 7.59 0.33 1.80
N PHE A 58 6.31 0.21 1.48
CA PHE A 58 5.36 1.30 1.75
C PHE A 58 5.21 1.59 3.25
N ALA A 59 5.19 0.55 4.11
CA ALA A 59 5.17 0.76 5.55
C ALA A 59 6.39 1.54 6.03
N MET A 60 7.57 1.15 5.62
CA MET A 60 8.82 1.81 6.00
C MET A 60 8.90 3.24 5.46
N ALA A 61 8.50 3.49 4.21
CA ALA A 61 8.40 4.83 3.65
C ALA A 61 7.38 5.74 4.37
N MET A 62 6.45 5.18 5.11
CA MET A 62 5.50 5.89 5.97
C MET A 62 6.01 6.06 7.41
N GLY A 63 7.24 5.64 7.74
CA GLY A 63 7.77 5.61 9.10
C GLY A 63 7.17 4.52 9.99
N MET A 64 6.56 3.50 9.37
CA MET A 64 5.94 2.36 10.06
C MET A 64 6.84 1.15 10.00
N ARG A 65 6.65 0.18 10.90
CA ARG A 65 7.39 -1.07 10.85
C ARG A 65 6.95 -1.95 9.66
N PRO A 66 7.85 -2.75 9.06
CA PRO A 66 7.55 -3.54 7.85
C PRO A 66 6.36 -4.51 8.01
N GLU A 67 6.18 -5.12 9.19
CA GLU A 67 5.06 -6.01 9.47
C GLU A 67 3.69 -5.31 9.37
N HIS A 68 3.60 -4.02 9.70
CA HIS A 68 2.35 -3.26 9.57
C HIS A 68 1.84 -3.23 8.12
N GLY A 69 2.75 -3.18 7.14
CA GLY A 69 2.40 -3.26 5.72
C GLY A 69 1.85 -4.62 5.30
N ILE A 70 2.38 -5.68 5.90
CA ILE A 70 1.92 -7.04 5.65
C ILE A 70 0.50 -7.22 6.18
N ILE A 71 0.27 -6.84 7.44
CA ILE A 71 -1.04 -6.90 8.11
C ILE A 71 -2.07 -6.05 7.36
N ALA A 72 -1.72 -4.79 7.11
CA ALA A 72 -2.56 -3.85 6.38
C ALA A 72 -3.03 -4.43 5.04
N GLY A 73 -2.10 -5.01 4.27
CA GLY A 73 -2.42 -5.56 2.96
C GLY A 73 -3.25 -6.84 2.97
N ALA A 74 -3.18 -7.64 4.04
CA ALA A 74 -4.01 -8.82 4.19
C ALA A 74 -5.43 -8.46 4.64
N LEU A 75 -5.55 -7.69 5.72
CA LEU A 75 -6.85 -7.28 6.28
C LEU A 75 -7.64 -6.41 5.32
N ALA A 76 -7.00 -5.41 4.69
CA ALA A 76 -7.67 -4.59 3.68
C ALA A 76 -8.25 -5.43 2.54
N CYS A 77 -7.55 -6.49 2.13
CA CYS A 77 -8.04 -7.35 1.07
C CYS A 77 -9.23 -8.20 1.53
N ILE A 78 -9.20 -8.76 2.74
CA ILE A 78 -10.34 -9.52 3.29
C ILE A 78 -11.57 -8.62 3.42
N VAL A 79 -11.43 -7.48 4.10
CA VAL A 79 -12.54 -6.55 4.35
C VAL A 79 -13.09 -5.97 3.04
N GLY A 80 -12.20 -5.47 2.17
CA GLY A 80 -12.59 -4.88 0.90
C GLY A 80 -13.24 -5.88 -0.05
N ARG A 81 -12.79 -7.13 -0.10
CA ARG A 81 -13.45 -8.19 -0.90
C ARG A 81 -14.80 -8.59 -0.34
N THR A 82 -14.96 -8.57 0.97
CA THR A 82 -16.22 -8.90 1.63
C THR A 82 -17.26 -7.80 1.38
N PHE A 83 -16.93 -6.56 1.66
CA PHE A 83 -17.88 -5.45 1.73
C PHE A 83 -17.79 -4.46 0.56
N GLY A 84 -16.71 -4.44 -0.20
CA GLY A 84 -16.54 -3.54 -1.34
C GLY A 84 -17.43 -3.88 -2.54
N GLY A 85 -17.52 -2.94 -3.47
CA GLY A 85 -18.37 -3.02 -4.65
C GLY A 85 -17.73 -3.66 -5.89
N SER A 86 -16.41 -3.86 -5.87
CA SER A 86 -15.65 -4.37 -7.03
C SER A 86 -15.43 -5.87 -6.97
N LYS A 87 -15.56 -6.53 -8.13
CA LYS A 87 -15.30 -7.95 -8.30
C LYS A 87 -13.81 -8.28 -8.36
N TYR A 88 -12.99 -7.39 -8.88
CA TYR A 88 -11.58 -7.67 -9.23
C TYR A 88 -10.56 -6.87 -8.43
N GLN A 89 -10.96 -5.80 -7.77
CA GLN A 89 -10.02 -4.91 -7.08
C GLN A 89 -9.21 -5.61 -6.00
N VAL A 90 -7.89 -5.42 -6.01
CA VAL A 90 -6.97 -5.89 -4.98
C VAL A 90 -6.70 -4.77 -4.01
N TYR A 91 -7.21 -4.89 -2.79
CA TYR A 91 -6.99 -3.91 -1.71
C TYR A 91 -5.65 -4.14 -1.01
N GLY A 92 -5.08 -3.05 -0.49
CA GLY A 92 -3.88 -3.10 0.34
C GLY A 92 -3.10 -1.79 0.35
N PRO A 93 -1.91 -1.75 0.97
CA PRO A 93 -1.06 -0.56 0.99
C PRO A 93 -0.83 0.00 -0.40
N THR A 94 -0.94 1.31 -0.54
CA THR A 94 -0.59 2.02 -1.77
C THR A 94 0.33 3.19 -1.46
N ALA A 95 1.12 3.54 -2.43
CA ALA A 95 2.05 4.66 -2.34
C ALA A 95 1.34 6.00 -2.10
N ALA A 96 0.08 6.11 -2.50
CA ALA A 96 -0.71 7.33 -2.39
C ALA A 96 -0.89 7.83 -0.94
N PHE A 97 -0.77 6.94 0.04
CA PHE A 97 -0.84 7.31 1.45
C PHE A 97 0.50 7.76 2.04
N ILE A 98 1.63 7.53 1.36
CA ILE A 98 2.96 7.85 1.91
C ILE A 98 3.05 9.30 2.37
N PRO A 99 2.72 10.32 1.57
CA PRO A 99 2.87 11.71 2.01
C PRO A 99 2.03 12.06 3.23
N VAL A 100 0.82 11.52 3.30
CA VAL A 100 -0.14 11.80 4.38
C VAL A 100 0.27 11.11 5.68
N ILE A 101 0.59 9.81 5.60
CA ILE A 101 0.91 9.00 6.79
C ILE A 101 2.31 9.33 7.30
N ALA A 102 3.30 9.49 6.42
CA ALA A 102 4.66 9.85 6.83
C ALA A 102 4.69 11.20 7.57
N ALA A 103 3.95 12.20 7.06
CA ALA A 103 3.84 13.50 7.74
C ALA A 103 3.19 13.38 9.13
N LEU A 104 2.14 12.55 9.27
CA LEU A 104 1.49 12.30 10.55
C LEU A 104 2.45 11.61 11.53
N ILE A 105 3.06 10.50 11.11
CA ILE A 105 3.98 9.73 11.95
C ILE A 105 5.16 10.61 12.36
N ALA A 106 5.83 11.30 11.43
CA ALA A 106 6.96 12.17 11.73
C ALA A 106 6.58 13.26 12.76
N LYS A 107 5.41 13.92 12.61
CA LYS A 107 4.97 14.99 13.50
C LYS A 107 4.65 14.51 14.91
N TYR A 108 4.00 13.36 15.05
CA TYR A 108 3.48 12.89 16.35
C TYR A 108 4.36 11.84 17.03
N SER A 109 5.41 11.35 16.37
CA SER A 109 6.43 10.49 17.00
C SER A 109 7.69 11.24 17.42
N ASP A 110 7.77 12.56 17.20
CA ASP A 110 8.94 13.37 17.50
C ASP A 110 9.21 13.43 19.03
N PRO A 111 10.34 12.86 19.51
CA PRO A 111 10.68 12.87 20.92
C PRO A 111 10.90 14.30 21.49
N ALA A 112 11.32 15.26 20.65
CA ALA A 112 11.50 16.65 21.08
C ALA A 112 10.17 17.27 21.55
N ASN A 113 9.06 16.80 21.02
CA ASN A 113 7.71 17.20 21.41
C ASN A 113 7.05 16.22 22.41
N GLY A 114 7.81 15.29 23.00
CA GLY A 114 7.28 14.26 23.89
C GLY A 114 6.45 13.18 23.20
N GLY A 115 6.53 13.09 21.87
CA GLY A 115 5.81 12.11 21.07
C GLY A 115 6.50 10.73 21.09
N THR A 116 5.69 9.70 20.89
CA THR A 116 6.17 8.33 20.70
C THR A 116 5.53 7.71 19.47
N PHE A 117 6.19 6.71 18.87
CA PHE A 117 5.63 5.97 17.75
C PHE A 117 4.24 5.40 18.05
N GLU A 118 4.03 4.90 19.28
CA GLU A 118 2.77 4.31 19.70
C GLU A 118 1.63 5.34 19.74
N GLN A 119 1.92 6.55 20.21
CA GLN A 119 0.97 7.67 20.19
C GLN A 119 0.67 8.15 18.77
N ALA A 120 1.68 8.28 17.92
CA ALA A 120 1.51 8.64 16.52
C ALA A 120 0.65 7.60 15.78
N HIS A 121 0.91 6.31 15.99
CA HIS A 121 0.10 5.23 15.43
C HIS A 121 -1.34 5.25 15.97
N GLY A 122 -1.52 5.47 17.27
CA GLY A 122 -2.87 5.64 17.87
C GLY A 122 -3.62 6.84 17.29
N PHE A 123 -2.94 7.94 17.01
CA PHE A 123 -3.54 9.10 16.33
C PHE A 123 -3.90 8.78 14.87
N LEU A 124 -3.06 8.02 14.16
CA LEU A 124 -3.39 7.51 12.83
C LEU A 124 -4.65 6.64 12.85
N VAL A 125 -4.82 5.78 13.86
CA VAL A 125 -6.04 4.98 14.05
C VAL A 125 -7.26 5.89 14.20
N LEU A 126 -7.16 6.93 15.02
CA LEU A 126 -8.26 7.89 15.26
C LEU A 126 -8.70 8.57 13.96
N VAL A 127 -7.75 9.18 13.21
CA VAL A 127 -8.08 9.89 11.96
C VAL A 127 -8.60 8.93 10.88
N SER A 128 -8.11 7.69 10.89
CA SER A 128 -8.57 6.65 9.98
C SER A 128 -9.99 6.20 10.26
N ILE A 129 -10.37 6.06 11.54
CA ILE A 129 -11.75 5.75 11.95
C ILE A 129 -12.70 6.86 11.49
N ILE A 130 -12.33 8.12 11.74
CA ILE A 130 -13.14 9.27 11.30
C ILE A 130 -13.30 9.26 9.77
N SER A 131 -12.21 9.03 9.04
CA SER A 131 -12.21 8.94 7.58
C SER A 131 -13.09 7.78 7.08
N GLY A 132 -13.02 6.63 7.75
CA GLY A 132 -13.83 5.46 7.42
C GLY A 132 -15.33 5.72 7.63
N ILE A 133 -15.70 6.38 8.72
CA ILE A 133 -17.10 6.78 8.99
C ILE A 133 -17.60 7.73 7.90
N ILE A 134 -16.80 8.72 7.49
CA ILE A 134 -17.15 9.65 6.42
C ILE A 134 -17.40 8.89 5.11
N LEU A 135 -16.49 7.96 4.73
CA LEU A 135 -16.66 7.14 3.52
C LEU A 135 -17.92 6.27 3.56
N ILE A 136 -18.25 5.68 4.72
CA ILE A 136 -19.48 4.91 4.91
C ILE A 136 -20.70 5.81 4.68
N ILE A 137 -20.72 6.99 5.29
CA ILE A 137 -21.78 7.99 5.13
C ILE A 137 -21.91 8.38 3.65
N MET A 138 -20.80 8.70 2.98
CA MET A 138 -20.78 9.02 1.55
C MET A 138 -21.36 7.86 0.69
N GLY A 139 -21.04 6.61 1.02
CA GLY A 139 -21.62 5.44 0.37
C GLY A 139 -23.14 5.34 0.56
N ILE A 140 -23.63 5.54 1.78
CA ILE A 140 -25.08 5.52 2.09
C ILE A 140 -25.84 6.61 1.33
N PHE A 141 -25.27 7.81 1.23
CA PHE A 141 -25.90 8.92 0.49
C PHE A 141 -25.68 8.86 -1.02
N GLY A 142 -24.91 7.89 -1.53
CA GLY A 142 -24.72 7.70 -2.96
C GLY A 142 -23.73 8.67 -3.60
N VAL A 143 -22.77 9.13 -2.83
CA VAL A 143 -21.72 10.06 -3.29
C VAL A 143 -20.67 9.34 -4.15
N GLY A 144 -20.52 8.01 -4.04
CA GLY A 144 -19.53 7.22 -4.75
C GLY A 144 -19.55 7.41 -6.27
N LYS A 145 -20.73 7.64 -6.85
CA LYS A 145 -20.87 7.92 -8.29
C LYS A 145 -20.14 9.20 -8.74
N TYR A 146 -19.99 10.19 -7.85
CA TYR A 146 -19.35 11.47 -8.16
C TYR A 146 -17.83 11.40 -8.17
N ALA A 147 -17.22 10.37 -7.58
CA ALA A 147 -15.77 10.16 -7.64
C ALA A 147 -15.26 10.03 -9.10
N LYS A 148 -16.13 9.62 -10.03
CA LYS A 148 -15.83 9.58 -11.47
C LYS A 148 -15.71 10.96 -12.13
N LEU A 149 -16.14 12.02 -11.44
CA LEU A 149 -16.07 13.40 -11.95
C LEU A 149 -14.71 14.06 -11.70
N VAL A 150 -13.83 13.41 -10.94
CA VAL A 150 -12.47 13.93 -10.71
C VAL A 150 -11.72 13.97 -12.03
N PRO A 151 -11.24 15.15 -12.47
CA PRO A 151 -10.52 15.29 -13.74
C PRO A 151 -9.25 14.44 -13.78
N ASN A 152 -8.94 13.85 -14.93
CA ASN A 152 -7.73 13.06 -15.11
C ASN A 152 -6.45 13.84 -14.80
N SER A 153 -6.41 15.15 -15.08
CA SER A 153 -5.27 16.01 -14.78
C SER A 153 -4.93 16.08 -13.29
N ILE A 154 -5.95 16.09 -12.41
CA ILE A 154 -5.74 16.04 -10.96
C ILE A 154 -5.13 14.68 -10.57
N ILE A 155 -5.64 13.59 -11.14
CA ILE A 155 -5.16 12.23 -10.87
C ILE A 155 -3.71 12.07 -11.32
N VAL A 156 -3.40 12.54 -12.54
CA VAL A 156 -2.04 12.48 -13.11
C VAL A 156 -1.08 13.31 -12.26
N GLY A 157 -1.43 14.55 -11.93
CA GLY A 157 -0.62 15.43 -11.09
C GLY A 157 -0.36 14.83 -9.70
N PHE A 158 -1.39 14.28 -9.06
CA PHE A 158 -1.28 13.58 -7.78
C PHE A 158 -0.36 12.35 -7.89
N THR A 159 -0.53 11.53 -8.93
CA THR A 159 0.29 10.33 -9.16
C THR A 159 1.76 10.67 -9.38
N ILE A 160 2.06 11.71 -10.15
CA ILE A 160 3.43 12.19 -10.38
C ILE A 160 4.03 12.70 -9.07
N GLY A 161 3.28 13.53 -8.31
CA GLY A 161 3.72 14.02 -7.01
C GLY A 161 4.10 12.89 -6.04
N ILE A 162 3.27 11.83 -5.98
CA ILE A 162 3.55 10.65 -5.18
C ILE A 162 4.80 9.91 -5.68
N ALA A 163 4.93 9.71 -6.99
CA ALA A 163 6.09 9.01 -7.56
C ALA A 163 7.40 9.74 -7.25
N VAL A 164 7.41 11.06 -7.37
CA VAL A 164 8.54 11.89 -6.97
C VAL A 164 8.81 11.74 -5.47
N SER A 165 7.79 11.87 -4.62
CA SER A 165 7.94 11.72 -3.16
C SER A 165 8.55 10.36 -2.79
N ILE A 166 8.09 9.26 -3.39
CA ILE A 166 8.64 7.91 -3.13
C ILE A 166 10.12 7.84 -3.53
N ALA A 167 10.46 8.33 -4.73
CA ALA A 167 11.84 8.30 -5.19
C ALA A 167 12.76 9.07 -4.24
N LEU A 168 12.27 10.18 -3.69
CA LEU A 168 13.00 11.04 -2.79
C LEU A 168 13.19 10.45 -1.40
N THR A 169 12.12 9.90 -0.81
CA THR A 169 12.16 9.32 0.55
C THR A 169 12.98 8.04 0.65
N ASN A 170 13.17 7.30 -0.45
CA ASN A 170 13.92 6.05 -0.45
C ASN A 170 15.33 6.18 -1.04
N PHE A 171 15.76 7.41 -1.32
CA PHE A 171 17.10 7.66 -1.85
C PHE A 171 18.19 7.33 -0.83
N GLU A 172 17.95 7.63 0.44
CA GLU A 172 18.85 7.34 1.57
C GLU A 172 19.10 5.83 1.69
N ASP A 173 18.05 5.03 1.62
CA ASP A 173 18.14 3.56 1.68
C ASP A 173 19.03 3.00 0.56
N ILE A 174 18.90 3.55 -0.67
CA ILE A 174 19.72 3.13 -1.81
C ILE A 174 21.18 3.51 -1.62
N LEU A 175 21.46 4.70 -1.05
CA LEU A 175 22.82 5.14 -0.76
C LEU A 175 23.47 4.38 0.39
N GLY A 176 22.68 3.68 1.22
CA GLY A 176 23.18 2.92 2.37
C GLY A 176 23.78 3.80 3.45
N ILE A 177 23.21 4.98 3.67
CA ILE A 177 23.64 5.92 4.70
C ILE A 177 22.83 5.64 5.96
N GLU A 178 23.50 5.15 6.99
CA GLU A 178 22.93 4.94 8.32
C GLU A 178 22.77 6.30 9.01
N ASN A 179 21.58 6.56 9.57
CA ASN A 179 21.29 7.81 10.29
C ASN A 179 21.62 9.08 9.50
N PHE A 180 21.03 9.23 8.32
CA PHE A 180 21.22 10.42 7.48
C PHE A 180 20.99 11.75 8.25
N LYS A 181 20.08 11.76 9.23
CA LYS A 181 19.82 12.89 10.12
C LYS A 181 20.99 13.20 11.07
N GLU A 182 21.65 12.17 11.59
CA GLU A 182 22.81 12.31 12.47
C GLU A 182 24.05 12.74 11.67
N PHE A 183 24.14 12.29 10.42
CA PHE A 183 25.17 12.69 9.48
C PHE A 183 25.07 14.18 9.08
N LEU A 184 23.84 14.73 8.96
CA LEU A 184 23.60 16.13 8.62
C LEU A 184 23.89 17.11 9.77
N GLY A 185 24.17 16.61 10.99
CA GLY A 185 24.33 17.43 12.19
C GLY A 185 23.00 17.87 12.77
N GLN A 186 22.78 17.65 14.05
CA GLN A 186 21.51 17.90 14.75
C GLN A 186 21.06 19.37 14.80
N ASP A 187 21.90 20.31 14.37
CA ASP A 187 21.70 21.77 14.54
C ASP A 187 21.13 22.47 13.29
N GLU A 188 21.03 21.82 12.16
CA GLU A 188 20.36 22.42 11.00
C GLU A 188 18.90 21.95 10.92
N ASP A 189 17.99 22.92 11.05
CA ASP A 189 16.56 22.76 10.79
C ASP A 189 16.33 21.91 9.56
N ILE A 190 15.72 20.73 9.74
CA ILE A 190 15.37 19.74 8.71
C ILE A 190 14.38 20.32 7.66
N HIS A 191 14.33 21.60 7.51
CA HIS A 191 13.58 22.36 6.50
C HIS A 191 14.37 22.55 5.19
N GLY A 192 15.61 22.10 5.12
CA GLY A 192 16.31 21.92 3.86
C GLY A 192 15.69 20.75 3.10
N GLY A 193 14.80 21.03 2.12
CA GLY A 193 14.11 19.99 1.39
C GLY A 193 15.07 19.03 0.66
N PHE A 194 14.52 18.02 0.02
CA PHE A 194 15.20 16.97 -0.75
C PHE A 194 16.48 17.43 -1.47
N PHE A 195 16.45 18.57 -2.16
CA PHE A 195 17.61 19.08 -2.89
C PHE A 195 18.78 19.43 -1.98
N HIS A 196 18.51 19.85 -0.74
CA HIS A 196 19.54 20.09 0.25
C HIS A 196 20.19 18.77 0.72
N ASN A 197 19.37 17.76 1.02
CA ASN A 197 19.83 16.43 1.39
C ASN A 197 20.63 15.76 0.25
N LEU A 198 20.18 15.93 -0.98
CA LEU A 198 20.89 15.48 -2.17
C LEU A 198 22.24 16.18 -2.35
N TYR A 199 22.29 17.49 -2.16
CA TYR A 199 23.53 18.29 -2.21
C TYR A 199 24.55 17.83 -1.15
N LEU A 200 24.09 17.57 0.08
CA LEU A 200 24.93 17.07 1.16
C LEU A 200 25.43 15.65 0.90
N ALA A 201 24.58 14.77 0.36
CA ALA A 201 24.98 13.41 -0.04
C ALA A 201 26.05 13.44 -1.14
N PHE A 202 25.91 14.32 -2.14
CA PHE A 202 26.92 14.49 -3.19
C PHE A 202 28.21 15.16 -2.67
N GLY A 203 28.10 16.05 -1.68
CA GLY A 203 29.27 16.70 -1.05
C GLY A 203 30.11 15.74 -0.20
N ASN A 204 29.52 14.61 0.24
CA ASN A 204 30.15 13.65 1.16
C ASN A 204 30.10 12.21 0.60
N LEU A 205 30.56 12.02 -0.62
CA LEU A 205 30.55 10.71 -1.32
C LEU A 205 31.29 9.60 -0.53
N GLY A 206 32.17 9.95 0.41
CA GLY A 206 32.87 8.98 1.27
C GLY A 206 31.98 8.22 2.25
N VAL A 207 30.74 8.68 2.49
CA VAL A 207 29.75 8.04 3.39
C VAL A 207 28.83 7.09 2.64
N VAL A 208 28.78 7.21 1.31
CA VAL A 208 27.91 6.38 0.46
C VAL A 208 28.48 4.96 0.37
N ASN A 209 27.65 3.96 0.71
CA ASN A 209 28.01 2.56 0.53
C ASN A 209 27.75 2.12 -0.91
N ILE A 210 28.81 2.00 -1.70
CA ILE A 210 28.73 1.63 -3.12
C ILE A 210 28.06 0.26 -3.34
N TRP A 211 28.17 -0.66 -2.38
CA TRP A 211 27.55 -1.97 -2.44
C TRP A 211 26.05 -1.91 -2.21
N SER A 212 25.59 -1.01 -1.35
CA SER A 212 24.15 -0.72 -1.19
C SER A 212 23.57 -0.14 -2.49
N VAL A 213 24.26 0.81 -3.12
CA VAL A 213 23.87 1.37 -4.42
C VAL A 213 23.78 0.26 -5.48
N PHE A 214 24.80 -0.62 -5.53
CA PHE A 214 24.80 -1.77 -6.45
C PHE A 214 23.59 -2.68 -6.23
N LEU A 215 23.27 -3.05 -4.97
CA LEU A 215 22.13 -3.91 -4.64
C LEU A 215 20.79 -3.24 -4.96
N GLY A 216 20.64 -1.96 -4.67
CA GLY A 216 19.44 -1.19 -5.01
C GLY A 216 19.20 -1.12 -6.51
N LEU A 217 20.25 -0.83 -7.29
CA LEU A 217 20.19 -0.79 -8.75
C LEU A 217 19.92 -2.18 -9.34
N LEU A 218 20.59 -3.21 -8.84
CA LEU A 218 20.36 -4.60 -9.25
C LEU A 218 18.92 -5.00 -9.04
N THR A 219 18.36 -4.69 -7.85
CA THR A 219 16.97 -5.00 -7.51
C THR A 219 15.99 -4.26 -8.41
N PHE A 220 16.23 -2.97 -8.67
CA PHE A 220 15.44 -2.17 -9.62
C PHE A 220 15.43 -2.78 -11.01
N VAL A 221 16.60 -3.12 -11.54
CA VAL A 221 16.76 -3.68 -12.89
C VAL A 221 16.08 -5.04 -13.00
N LEU A 222 16.34 -5.94 -12.04
CA LEU A 222 15.73 -7.27 -12.04
C LEU A 222 14.20 -7.19 -11.91
N ALA A 223 13.66 -6.36 -10.99
CA ALA A 223 12.23 -6.18 -10.85
C ALA A 223 11.58 -5.67 -12.15
N LYS A 224 12.23 -4.73 -12.84
CA LYS A 224 11.75 -4.16 -14.09
C LYS A 224 11.75 -5.16 -15.26
N TYR A 225 12.81 -5.95 -15.41
CA TYR A 225 12.96 -6.82 -16.58
C TYR A 225 12.28 -8.18 -16.40
N LEU A 226 12.29 -8.78 -15.20
CA LEU A 226 11.65 -10.08 -14.98
C LEU A 226 10.15 -10.04 -15.24
N LEU A 227 9.47 -8.97 -14.83
CA LEU A 227 8.04 -8.80 -15.10
C LEU A 227 7.70 -8.60 -16.59
N LYS A 228 8.68 -8.15 -17.41
CA LYS A 228 8.48 -8.08 -18.87
C LYS A 228 8.55 -9.45 -19.55
N ILE A 229 9.28 -10.41 -18.96
CA ILE A 229 9.41 -11.77 -19.50
C ILE A 229 8.09 -12.53 -19.31
N SER A 230 7.56 -12.55 -18.09
CA SER A 230 6.28 -13.20 -17.80
C SER A 230 5.63 -12.64 -16.55
N ILE A 231 4.31 -12.51 -16.57
CA ILE A 231 3.52 -12.08 -15.41
C ILE A 231 3.50 -13.14 -14.30
N TYR A 232 3.80 -14.40 -14.64
CA TYR A 232 3.88 -15.51 -13.70
C TYR A 232 5.19 -15.51 -12.91
N ILE A 233 6.19 -14.73 -13.33
CA ILE A 233 7.45 -14.56 -12.63
C ILE A 233 7.27 -13.46 -11.58
N PRO A 234 7.40 -13.78 -10.26
CA PRO A 234 7.29 -12.78 -9.20
C PRO A 234 8.58 -11.92 -9.14
N GLY A 235 8.76 -11.06 -10.16
CA GLY A 235 9.97 -10.28 -10.36
C GLY A 235 10.50 -9.58 -9.09
N PRO A 236 9.69 -8.85 -8.31
CA PRO A 236 10.14 -8.21 -7.08
C PRO A 236 10.69 -9.19 -6.03
N VAL A 237 10.09 -10.39 -5.88
CA VAL A 237 10.56 -11.39 -4.92
C VAL A 237 11.89 -11.99 -5.35
N ILE A 238 12.02 -12.33 -6.63
CA ILE A 238 13.26 -12.87 -7.19
C ILE A 238 14.38 -11.82 -7.09
N ALA A 239 14.07 -10.57 -7.43
CA ALA A 239 15.04 -9.48 -7.35
C ALA A 239 15.55 -9.29 -5.91
N MET A 240 14.63 -9.25 -4.94
CA MET A 240 15.00 -9.15 -3.51
C MET A 240 15.76 -10.39 -3.03
N GLY A 241 15.26 -11.59 -3.33
CA GLY A 241 15.90 -12.84 -2.92
C GLY A 241 17.34 -12.95 -3.46
N THR A 242 17.54 -12.60 -4.72
CA THR A 242 18.88 -12.58 -5.33
C THR A 242 19.79 -11.57 -4.65
N ALA A 243 19.32 -10.35 -4.43
CA ALA A 243 20.12 -9.31 -3.79
C ALA A 243 20.39 -9.61 -2.31
N THR A 244 19.41 -10.17 -1.58
CA THR A 244 19.61 -10.64 -0.21
C THR A 244 20.63 -11.78 -0.14
N PHE A 245 20.57 -12.73 -1.05
CA PHE A 245 21.55 -13.81 -1.14
C PHE A 245 22.96 -13.27 -1.39
N LEU A 246 23.12 -12.31 -2.31
CA LEU A 246 24.42 -11.66 -2.58
C LEU A 246 24.93 -10.89 -1.35
N ALA A 247 24.04 -10.18 -0.66
CA ALA A 247 24.40 -9.47 0.58
C ALA A 247 24.87 -10.42 1.68
N ALA A 248 24.18 -11.55 1.85
CA ALA A 248 24.52 -12.53 2.89
C ALA A 248 25.77 -13.37 2.59
N THR A 249 26.18 -13.48 1.32
CA THR A 249 27.31 -14.35 0.92
C THR A 249 28.53 -13.53 0.47
N LEU A 250 28.43 -12.84 -0.65
CA LEU A 250 29.57 -12.16 -1.29
C LEU A 250 29.87 -10.79 -0.64
N LEU A 251 28.91 -10.19 0.01
CA LEU A 251 28.98 -8.82 0.53
C LEU A 251 28.80 -8.77 2.07
N ALA A 252 28.93 -9.90 2.76
CA ALA A 252 28.71 -9.99 4.20
C ALA A 252 29.60 -9.02 5.02
N ASP A 253 30.83 -8.73 4.54
CA ASP A 253 31.79 -7.85 5.20
C ASP A 253 31.68 -6.37 4.75
N LYS A 254 30.63 -5.99 4.03
CA LYS A 254 30.50 -4.65 3.39
C LYS A 254 29.60 -3.67 4.11
N ASN A 255 29.27 -3.92 5.37
CA ASN A 255 28.43 -3.06 6.21
C ASN A 255 27.12 -2.64 5.52
N ILE A 256 26.39 -3.61 4.97
CA ILE A 256 25.10 -3.37 4.32
C ILE A 256 24.02 -3.36 5.40
N ILE A 257 23.24 -2.29 5.45
CA ILE A 257 22.14 -2.12 6.41
C ILE A 257 20.99 -3.06 6.02
N LEU A 258 20.59 -3.93 6.95
CA LEU A 258 19.48 -4.85 6.80
C LEU A 258 18.22 -4.33 7.51
N VAL A 259 17.06 -4.86 7.13
CA VAL A 259 15.79 -4.53 7.81
C VAL A 259 15.88 -4.76 9.32
N ARG A 260 16.51 -5.85 9.76
CA ARG A 260 16.68 -6.18 11.18
C ARG A 260 17.51 -5.14 11.94
N ASP A 261 18.45 -4.47 11.28
CA ASP A 261 19.35 -3.52 11.92
C ASP A 261 18.60 -2.25 12.33
N LEU A 262 17.58 -1.83 11.55
CA LEU A 262 16.73 -0.67 11.83
C LEU A 262 15.47 -0.99 12.61
N TYR A 263 14.83 -2.15 12.35
CA TYR A 263 13.52 -2.48 12.89
C TYR A 263 13.55 -3.63 13.91
N GLY A 264 14.69 -4.28 14.11
CA GLY A 264 14.82 -5.49 14.91
C GLY A 264 14.12 -6.68 14.28
N SER A 265 13.78 -7.68 15.09
CA SER A 265 13.08 -8.87 14.61
C SER A 265 11.63 -8.58 14.25
N ILE A 266 11.14 -9.22 13.17
CA ILE A 266 9.73 -9.17 12.77
C ILE A 266 8.95 -10.12 13.67
N PRO A 267 7.98 -9.62 14.46
CA PRO A 267 7.25 -10.47 15.41
C PRO A 267 6.35 -11.47 14.68
N ASN A 268 6.28 -12.68 15.17
CA ASN A 268 5.36 -13.70 14.63
C ASN A 268 3.89 -13.46 15.05
N ASN A 269 3.64 -12.54 15.99
CA ASN A 269 2.29 -12.20 16.42
C ASN A 269 1.80 -10.97 15.65
N PHE A 270 1.11 -11.21 14.53
CA PHE A 270 0.62 -10.19 13.63
C PHE A 270 -0.67 -9.49 14.07
N PHE A 271 -1.38 -10.02 15.06
CA PHE A 271 -2.70 -9.50 15.42
C PHE A 271 -2.72 -8.92 16.83
N LYS A 272 -2.26 -7.68 16.96
CA LYS A 272 -2.44 -6.87 18.17
C LYS A 272 -3.41 -5.74 17.88
N LEU A 273 -4.26 -5.39 18.84
CA LEU A 273 -5.12 -4.23 18.75
C LEU A 273 -4.32 -2.95 19.03
N GLN A 274 -4.49 -1.96 18.18
CA GLN A 274 -3.98 -0.61 18.37
C GLN A 274 -5.14 0.29 18.74
N MET A 275 -5.11 0.83 19.95
CA MET A 275 -6.15 1.75 20.40
C MET A 275 -5.99 3.16 19.80
N PRO A 276 -7.09 3.84 19.48
CA PRO A 276 -7.01 5.23 19.06
C PRO A 276 -6.46 6.10 20.20
N PHE A 277 -5.60 7.03 19.86
CA PHE A 277 -5.03 8.03 20.77
C PHE A 277 -5.46 9.42 20.33
N LEU A 278 -5.95 10.21 21.27
CA LEU A 278 -6.30 11.61 21.04
C LEU A 278 -5.27 12.49 21.78
N PRO A 279 -4.44 13.27 21.06
CA PRO A 279 -3.53 14.25 21.66
C PRO A 279 -4.31 15.31 22.42
N ALA A 280 -3.63 16.06 23.30
CA ALA A 280 -4.23 17.20 24.01
C ALA A 280 -4.83 18.19 22.99
N MET A 281 -6.12 18.41 23.09
CA MET A 281 -6.89 19.22 22.12
C MET A 281 -6.48 20.68 22.18
N ASN A 282 -5.94 21.16 21.09
CA ASN A 282 -5.69 22.57 20.81
C ASN A 282 -6.06 22.89 19.35
N GLY A 283 -6.01 24.16 18.95
CA GLY A 283 -6.40 24.56 17.60
C GLY A 283 -5.57 23.89 16.49
N SER A 284 -4.28 23.62 16.74
CA SER A 284 -3.40 22.95 15.76
C SER A 284 -3.79 21.48 15.58
N VAL A 285 -4.11 20.77 16.66
CA VAL A 285 -4.53 19.34 16.59
C VAL A 285 -5.85 19.20 15.83
N VAL A 286 -6.80 20.14 16.02
CA VAL A 286 -8.05 20.13 15.24
C VAL A 286 -7.79 20.31 13.75
N LEU A 287 -6.92 21.24 13.38
CA LEU A 287 -6.52 21.44 11.97
C LEU A 287 -5.82 20.20 11.39
N ASP A 288 -4.96 19.57 12.17
CA ASP A 288 -4.30 18.31 11.77
C ASP A 288 -5.32 17.19 11.54
N ILE A 289 -6.29 17.01 12.44
CA ILE A 289 -7.36 16.02 12.26
C ILE A 289 -8.09 16.28 10.93
N VAL A 290 -8.47 17.51 10.66
CA VAL A 290 -9.17 17.87 9.42
C VAL A 290 -8.26 17.59 8.20
N TYR A 291 -7.00 18.00 8.24
CA TYR A 291 -6.04 17.81 7.16
C TYR A 291 -5.83 16.32 6.83
N PHE A 292 -5.53 15.50 7.84
CA PHE A 292 -5.28 14.08 7.63
C PHE A 292 -6.55 13.31 7.25
N VAL A 293 -7.70 13.63 7.85
CA VAL A 293 -8.99 13.01 7.50
C VAL A 293 -9.36 13.33 6.04
N VAL A 294 -9.25 14.59 5.62
CA VAL A 294 -9.53 14.97 4.22
C VAL A 294 -8.58 14.26 3.27
N GLY A 295 -7.29 14.20 3.60
CA GLY A 295 -6.29 13.47 2.81
C GLY A 295 -6.64 11.99 2.66
N ILE A 296 -6.95 11.29 3.77
CA ILE A 296 -7.30 9.86 3.75
C ILE A 296 -8.60 9.62 2.98
N VAL A 297 -9.65 10.41 3.19
CA VAL A 297 -10.93 10.29 2.49
C VAL A 297 -10.76 10.50 0.99
N PHE A 298 -10.00 11.53 0.59
CA PHE A 298 -9.75 11.85 -0.81
C PHE A 298 -8.99 10.71 -1.51
N VAL A 299 -7.86 10.31 -0.94
CA VAL A 299 -7.04 9.22 -1.50
C VAL A 299 -7.84 7.93 -1.60
N SER A 300 -8.50 7.53 -0.52
CA SER A 300 -9.29 6.30 -0.47
C SER A 300 -10.44 6.29 -1.49
N GLY A 301 -11.19 7.38 -1.54
CA GLY A 301 -12.37 7.48 -2.40
C GLY A 301 -12.01 7.50 -3.88
N VAL A 302 -11.05 8.35 -4.24
CA VAL A 302 -10.67 8.53 -5.65
C VAL A 302 -9.94 7.30 -6.18
N GLU A 303 -8.89 6.84 -5.49
CA GLU A 303 -8.07 5.72 -5.94
C GLU A 303 -8.87 4.42 -6.02
N SER A 304 -9.76 4.16 -5.06
CA SER A 304 -10.60 2.96 -5.04
C SER A 304 -11.56 2.90 -6.23
N VAL A 305 -12.25 4.01 -6.53
CA VAL A 305 -13.18 4.07 -7.67
C VAL A 305 -12.45 3.97 -9.00
N LEU A 306 -11.29 4.63 -9.12
CA LEU A 306 -10.46 4.52 -10.32
C LEU A 306 -9.95 3.09 -10.53
N CYS A 307 -9.45 2.47 -9.48
CA CYS A 307 -8.98 1.09 -9.51
C CYS A 307 -10.10 0.12 -9.92
N SER A 308 -11.29 0.26 -9.33
CA SER A 308 -12.46 -0.56 -9.66
C SER A 308 -12.92 -0.35 -11.11
N SER A 309 -12.93 0.90 -11.59
CA SER A 309 -13.29 1.23 -12.96
C SER A 309 -12.30 0.65 -13.98
N MET A 310 -11.00 0.78 -13.69
CA MET A 310 -9.93 0.20 -14.50
C MET A 310 -10.01 -1.34 -14.49
N ALA A 311 -10.31 -1.94 -13.34
CA ALA A 311 -10.45 -3.38 -13.18
C ALA A 311 -11.56 -3.95 -14.08
N ASP A 312 -12.73 -3.30 -14.08
CA ASP A 312 -13.83 -3.71 -14.95
C ASP A 312 -13.48 -3.60 -16.44
N ARG A 313 -12.78 -2.52 -16.84
CA ARG A 313 -12.33 -2.35 -18.23
C ARG A 313 -11.33 -3.44 -18.64
N LEU A 314 -10.33 -3.73 -17.79
CA LEU A 314 -9.31 -4.75 -18.06
C LEU A 314 -9.92 -6.16 -18.12
N ALA A 315 -10.85 -6.47 -17.24
CA ALA A 315 -11.55 -7.75 -17.20
C ALA A 315 -12.69 -7.86 -18.22
N LYS A 316 -13.01 -6.79 -18.98
CA LYS A 316 -14.18 -6.69 -19.86
C LYS A 316 -15.47 -7.09 -19.12
N ASN A 317 -15.63 -6.57 -17.90
CA ASN A 317 -16.70 -6.93 -16.99
C ASN A 317 -17.94 -6.05 -17.21
N ASP A 318 -18.68 -6.32 -18.27
CA ASP A 318 -19.93 -5.62 -18.59
C ASP A 318 -21.15 -6.21 -17.86
N ARG A 319 -21.04 -7.45 -17.36
CA ARG A 319 -22.16 -8.18 -16.74
C ARG A 319 -22.39 -7.78 -15.28
N THR A 320 -21.33 -7.64 -14.53
CA THR A 320 -21.37 -7.33 -13.09
C THR A 320 -20.48 -6.11 -12.79
N PRO A 321 -20.82 -4.91 -13.31
CA PRO A 321 -20.01 -3.72 -13.12
C PRO A 321 -19.95 -3.37 -11.64
N PHE A 322 -18.83 -2.78 -11.21
CA PHE A 322 -18.65 -2.39 -9.81
C PHE A 322 -19.68 -1.35 -9.37
N ASN A 323 -20.07 -1.45 -8.09
CA ASN A 323 -20.95 -0.48 -7.46
C ASN A 323 -20.12 0.54 -6.67
N PRO A 324 -20.06 1.82 -7.08
CA PRO A 324 -19.24 2.82 -6.42
C PRO A 324 -19.71 3.16 -4.99
N ASP A 325 -21.01 3.07 -4.71
CA ASP A 325 -21.54 3.36 -3.38
C ASP A 325 -21.19 2.24 -2.39
N LYS A 326 -21.32 0.98 -2.83
CA LYS A 326 -20.87 -0.20 -2.06
C LYS A 326 -19.34 -0.20 -1.90
N GLU A 327 -18.62 0.30 -2.90
CA GLU A 327 -17.17 0.46 -2.83
C GLU A 327 -16.77 1.45 -1.73
N PHE A 328 -17.43 2.59 -1.62
CA PHE A 328 -17.19 3.55 -0.54
C PHE A 328 -17.50 2.97 0.83
N PHE A 329 -18.57 2.20 0.96
CA PHE A 329 -18.89 1.50 2.20
C PHE A 329 -17.77 0.51 2.59
N GLY A 330 -17.37 -0.37 1.66
CA GLY A 330 -16.30 -1.34 1.91
C GLY A 330 -14.96 -0.66 2.20
N GLN A 331 -14.65 0.41 1.48
CA GLN A 331 -13.45 1.21 1.70
C GLN A 331 -13.47 1.89 3.08
N GLY A 332 -14.62 2.38 3.54
CA GLY A 332 -14.78 2.92 4.89
C GLY A 332 -14.50 1.88 5.97
N LEU A 333 -14.99 0.65 5.80
CA LEU A 333 -14.67 -0.45 6.72
C LEU A 333 -13.18 -0.83 6.69
N VAL A 334 -12.53 -0.77 5.52
CA VAL A 334 -11.07 -0.96 5.40
C VAL A 334 -10.33 0.07 6.24
N GLN A 335 -10.72 1.36 6.17
CA GLN A 335 -10.08 2.42 6.94
C GLN A 335 -10.29 2.30 8.46
N ILE A 336 -11.37 1.65 8.90
CA ILE A 336 -11.61 1.43 10.33
C ILE A 336 -10.85 0.19 10.83
N ILE A 337 -11.04 -0.95 10.15
CA ILE A 337 -10.59 -2.25 10.67
C ILE A 337 -9.07 -2.41 10.55
N THR A 338 -8.49 -1.94 9.43
CA THR A 338 -7.07 -2.18 9.16
C THR A 338 -6.15 -1.49 10.17
N PRO A 339 -6.32 -0.19 10.50
CA PRO A 339 -5.48 0.48 11.49
C PRO A 339 -5.70 -0.03 12.93
N LEU A 340 -6.92 -0.47 13.26
CA LEU A 340 -7.22 -1.05 14.59
C LEU A 340 -6.42 -2.32 14.87
N VAL A 341 -5.95 -3.02 13.83
CA VAL A 341 -5.16 -4.25 13.97
C VAL A 341 -3.73 -4.00 13.50
N GLN A 342 -3.12 -2.95 14.01
CA GLN A 342 -1.74 -2.54 13.72
C GLN A 342 -1.40 -2.31 12.24
N GLY A 343 -2.39 -2.23 11.36
CA GLY A 343 -2.19 -1.80 9.99
C GLY A 343 -2.23 -0.27 9.86
N PHE A 344 -2.51 0.19 8.67
CA PHE A 344 -2.71 1.59 8.33
C PHE A 344 -3.69 1.72 7.15
N PRO A 345 -4.15 2.94 6.81
CA PRO A 345 -5.05 3.18 5.69
C PRO A 345 -4.62 2.51 4.40
N CYS A 346 -5.57 1.84 3.75
CA CYS A 346 -5.36 1.08 2.52
C CYS A 346 -6.44 1.39 1.50
N THR A 347 -6.13 1.18 0.21
CA THR A 347 -7.12 1.32 -0.87
C THR A 347 -6.89 0.30 -1.98
N GLY A 348 -7.58 0.45 -3.10
CA GLY A 348 -7.41 -0.38 -4.28
C GLY A 348 -6.08 -0.12 -5.00
N ALA A 349 -5.28 -1.14 -5.18
CA ALA A 349 -3.97 -1.03 -5.81
C ALA A 349 -4.06 -1.35 -7.31
N LEU A 350 -3.94 -0.32 -8.17
CA LEU A 350 -4.05 -0.42 -9.63
C LEU A 350 -3.15 -1.51 -10.23
N ALA A 351 -1.85 -1.46 -9.96
CA ALA A 351 -0.88 -2.40 -10.52
C ALA A 351 -1.15 -3.85 -10.09
N ARG A 352 -1.43 -4.08 -8.81
CA ARG A 352 -1.74 -5.42 -8.26
C ARG A 352 -3.07 -5.95 -8.78
N THR A 353 -4.06 -5.08 -8.96
CA THR A 353 -5.35 -5.43 -9.58
C THR A 353 -5.17 -5.85 -11.04
N ALA A 354 -4.39 -5.09 -11.81
CA ALA A 354 -4.06 -5.44 -13.19
C ALA A 354 -3.32 -6.78 -13.28
N THR A 355 -2.36 -7.02 -12.39
CA THR A 355 -1.64 -8.30 -12.29
C THR A 355 -2.58 -9.45 -11.97
N SER A 356 -3.48 -9.28 -10.99
CA SER A 356 -4.47 -10.29 -10.61
C SER A 356 -5.37 -10.69 -11.78
N ILE A 357 -5.90 -9.73 -12.51
CA ILE A 357 -6.77 -9.95 -13.68
C ILE A 357 -5.99 -10.67 -14.80
N LYS A 358 -4.79 -10.20 -15.13
CA LYS A 358 -3.94 -10.82 -16.16
C LYS A 358 -3.51 -12.24 -15.78
N ALA A 359 -3.34 -12.53 -14.50
CA ALA A 359 -3.05 -13.87 -13.98
C ALA A 359 -4.28 -14.79 -13.97
N GLY A 360 -5.45 -14.29 -14.36
CA GLY A 360 -6.66 -15.06 -14.56
C GLY A 360 -7.68 -15.01 -13.42
N ALA A 361 -7.59 -14.05 -12.50
CA ALA A 361 -8.60 -13.87 -11.46
C ALA A 361 -9.99 -13.66 -12.07
N THR A 362 -10.97 -14.39 -11.55
CA THR A 362 -12.34 -14.38 -12.05
C THR A 362 -13.37 -14.01 -10.98
N THR A 363 -13.08 -14.27 -9.70
CA THR A 363 -14.02 -14.01 -8.60
C THR A 363 -13.32 -13.29 -7.43
N PRO A 364 -14.09 -12.85 -6.42
CA PRO A 364 -13.50 -12.28 -5.20
C PRO A 364 -12.56 -13.24 -4.45
N LEU A 365 -12.63 -14.57 -4.68
CA LEU A 365 -11.75 -15.58 -4.05
C LEU A 365 -10.27 -15.30 -4.27
N ALA A 366 -9.88 -14.79 -5.44
CA ALA A 366 -8.48 -14.45 -5.69
C ALA A 366 -7.91 -13.49 -4.63
N GLY A 367 -8.72 -12.55 -4.12
CA GLY A 367 -8.32 -11.65 -3.05
C GLY A 367 -8.18 -12.34 -1.69
N TYR A 368 -9.07 -13.29 -1.36
CA TYR A 368 -8.95 -14.06 -0.13
C TYR A 368 -7.72 -14.98 -0.16
N PHE A 369 -7.47 -15.67 -1.28
CA PHE A 369 -6.25 -16.45 -1.46
C PHE A 369 -5.00 -15.59 -1.31
N LYS A 370 -4.98 -14.41 -1.96
CA LYS A 370 -3.87 -13.45 -1.80
C LYS A 370 -3.64 -13.07 -0.33
N ALA A 371 -4.70 -12.79 0.42
CA ALA A 371 -4.59 -12.37 1.81
C ALA A 371 -4.06 -13.50 2.71
N ILE A 372 -4.64 -14.69 2.58
CA ILE A 372 -4.24 -15.87 3.36
C ILE A 372 -2.80 -16.27 3.02
N LEU A 373 -2.47 -16.39 1.73
CA LEU A 373 -1.12 -16.77 1.29
C LEU A 373 -0.09 -15.73 1.72
N LYS A 374 -0.42 -14.43 1.66
CA LYS A 374 0.47 -13.37 2.14
C LYS A 374 0.78 -13.52 3.63
N LEU A 375 -0.23 -13.79 4.48
CA LEU A 375 -0.02 -14.01 5.92
C LEU A 375 0.78 -15.28 6.19
N LEU A 376 0.46 -16.37 5.51
CA LEU A 376 1.22 -17.62 5.65
C LEU A 376 2.69 -17.44 5.23
N MET A 377 2.93 -16.83 4.09
CA MET A 377 4.30 -16.54 3.63
C MET A 377 5.04 -15.63 4.61
N ALA A 378 4.39 -14.58 5.12
CA ALA A 378 5.01 -13.69 6.09
C ALA A 378 5.35 -14.41 7.39
N PHE A 379 4.46 -15.28 7.88
CA PHE A 379 4.69 -16.07 9.09
C PHE A 379 5.89 -17.02 8.95
N TYR A 380 5.95 -17.77 7.84
CA TYR A 380 7.03 -18.74 7.63
C TYR A 380 8.34 -18.11 7.16
N LEU A 381 8.29 -16.94 6.50
CA LEU A 381 9.46 -16.27 5.95
C LEU A 381 9.93 -15.08 6.78
N ALA A 382 9.33 -14.80 7.95
CA ALA A 382 9.64 -13.64 8.78
C ALA A 382 11.17 -13.46 8.98
N GLN A 383 11.86 -14.53 9.41
CA GLN A 383 13.30 -14.54 9.63
C GLN A 383 14.14 -14.24 8.37
N TYR A 384 13.62 -14.53 7.17
CA TYR A 384 14.30 -14.20 5.91
C TYR A 384 14.00 -12.77 5.47
N LEU A 385 12.81 -12.26 5.81
CA LEU A 385 12.42 -10.88 5.52
C LEU A 385 13.25 -9.86 6.32
N GLU A 386 13.74 -10.25 7.49
CA GLU A 386 14.65 -9.45 8.32
C GLU A 386 16.04 -9.26 7.68
N LEU A 387 16.46 -10.20 6.85
CA LEU A 387 17.78 -10.19 6.21
C LEU A 387 17.81 -9.38 4.91
N ILE A 388 16.69 -8.79 4.52
CA ILE A 388 16.62 -8.00 3.29
C ILE A 388 17.40 -6.70 3.48
N PRO A 389 18.33 -6.36 2.56
CA PRO A 389 18.99 -5.06 2.58
C PRO A 389 18.00 -3.91 2.36
N MET A 390 18.14 -2.81 3.10
CA MET A 390 17.31 -1.61 2.94
C MET A 390 17.39 -1.07 1.51
N ALA A 391 18.57 -1.07 0.91
CA ALA A 391 18.78 -0.66 -0.47
C ALA A 391 17.92 -1.43 -1.49
N CYS A 392 17.64 -2.72 -1.23
CA CYS A 392 16.77 -3.52 -2.10
C CYS A 392 15.32 -3.04 -2.04
N ILE A 393 14.86 -2.64 -0.87
CA ILE A 393 13.53 -2.09 -0.68
C ILE A 393 13.42 -0.73 -1.35
N GLY A 394 14.41 0.14 -1.17
CA GLY A 394 14.52 1.41 -1.90
C GLY A 394 14.48 1.19 -3.43
N GLY A 395 15.25 0.22 -3.94
CA GLY A 395 15.26 -0.14 -5.36
C GLY A 395 13.88 -0.58 -5.89
N ILE A 396 13.11 -1.38 -5.12
CA ILE A 396 11.73 -1.76 -5.48
C ILE A 396 10.80 -0.56 -5.46
N LEU A 397 10.91 0.31 -4.46
CA LEU A 397 10.03 1.48 -4.35
C LEU A 397 10.30 2.48 -5.47
N VAL A 398 11.54 2.71 -5.85
CA VAL A 398 11.90 3.52 -7.03
C VAL A 398 11.41 2.87 -8.32
N TRP A 399 11.46 1.53 -8.43
CA TRP A 399 10.82 0.84 -9.55
C TRP A 399 9.30 1.05 -9.58
N VAL A 400 8.61 0.98 -8.44
CA VAL A 400 7.18 1.30 -8.35
C VAL A 400 6.92 2.74 -8.78
N ALA A 401 7.66 3.71 -8.27
CA ALA A 401 7.57 5.11 -8.64
C ALA A 401 7.74 5.33 -10.15
N SER A 402 8.74 4.66 -10.77
CA SER A 402 8.98 4.73 -12.21
C SER A 402 7.81 4.21 -13.06
N ASN A 403 7.02 3.26 -12.54
CA ASN A 403 5.84 2.74 -13.22
C ASN A 403 4.58 3.60 -13.01
N MET A 404 4.60 4.53 -12.04
CA MET A 404 3.51 5.48 -11.82
C MET A 404 3.55 6.63 -12.82
N ILE A 405 4.74 6.99 -13.30
CA ILE A 405 4.93 8.04 -14.30
C ILE A 405 4.84 7.43 -15.69
N LYS A 406 3.73 7.65 -16.38
CA LYS A 406 3.56 7.18 -17.76
C LYS A 406 3.68 8.37 -18.71
N PRO A 407 4.69 8.39 -19.61
CA PRO A 407 4.87 9.49 -20.55
C PRO A 407 3.67 9.74 -21.47
N SER A 408 2.83 8.72 -21.68
CA SER A 408 1.61 8.83 -22.50
C SER A 408 0.44 9.53 -21.81
N GLU A 409 0.54 9.82 -20.52
CA GLU A 409 -0.52 10.44 -19.71
C GLU A 409 -0.13 11.90 -19.31
N ILE A 410 1.13 12.31 -19.60
CA ILE A 410 1.67 13.65 -19.46
C ILE A 410 1.50 14.39 -20.78
#